data_1a57ddc99e201b41493a1ad8265e5742
#
_entry.id   1a57ddc99e201b41493a1ad8265e5742
#
_cell.length_a   1.000
_cell.length_b   1.000
_cell.length_c   1.000
_cell.angle_alpha   90.00
_cell.angle_beta   90.00
_cell.angle_gamma   90.00
#
_symmetry.space_group_name_H-M   'P 1'
#
loop_
_entity.id
_entity.type
_entity.pdbx_description
1 polymer ?
#
loop_
_entity_poly.entity_id
_entity_poly.type
_entity_poly.pdbx_seq_one_letter_code
_entity_poly.pdbx_strand_id
1 'polypeptide(L)'
;MLWNKVKQQNRNPLLDDPFFRRFFDVPPEQGQQGERERQVQSAGSGVIVDAAKGYIVTNAHVIENASEITATLMDGRDLKAEVVGRDERTDVAVLKVKPDSLTQIALGDSARLEVGDYVVAIGNPFGLQHTVTQGIVSGLSRSGITDGYEDFIQTDASINPGNSGGALVNLRGELVGINTAILSRSGGNIGIGFAIPANMAKNVMEQLVKYGAVKRGLLGVSVYTVTPDIAQSLGLKDTNGALVSQLRPSRVLLWFEVSPAWPCRSS
;
A
#
# COMPACT_ATOMS: atom_id res chain seq x y z
N MET A 1 -0.75 -16.25 4.07
CA MET A 1 0.58 -15.89 4.59
C MET A 1 1.58 -15.88 3.45
N LEU A 2 2.41 -14.86 3.33
CA LEU A 2 3.47 -14.81 2.34
C LEU A 2 4.81 -15.01 3.05
N TRP A 3 5.60 -15.99 2.63
CA TRP A 3 6.94 -16.26 3.12
C TRP A 3 7.95 -15.91 2.04
N ASN A 4 8.96 -15.12 2.40
CA ASN A 4 10.02 -14.71 1.49
C ASN A 4 11.35 -15.26 1.95
N LYS A 5 12.12 -15.87 1.05
CA LYS A 5 13.54 -16.14 1.25
C LYS A 5 14.34 -15.00 0.65
N VAL A 6 15.10 -14.29 1.45
CA VAL A 6 15.91 -13.14 1.02
C VAL A 6 17.37 -13.54 0.91
N LYS A 7 17.98 -13.31 -0.27
CA LYS A 7 19.45 -13.33 -0.40
C LYS A 7 19.97 -11.93 -0.09
N GLN A 8 20.76 -11.82 0.96
CA GLN A 8 21.37 -10.56 1.35
C GLN A 8 22.57 -10.23 0.43
N GLN A 9 22.40 -9.31 -0.50
CA GLN A 9 23.49 -8.58 -1.14
C GLN A 9 23.12 -7.10 -1.19
N ASN A 10 23.95 -6.29 -0.53
CA ASN A 10 23.96 -4.82 -0.44
C ASN A 10 23.03 -4.16 0.58
N ARG A 11 23.64 -3.22 1.32
CA ARG A 11 23.01 -2.37 2.34
C ARG A 11 21.78 -1.66 1.78
N ASN A 12 20.63 -1.98 2.34
CA ASN A 12 19.39 -1.28 2.08
C ASN A 12 19.22 -0.18 3.15
N PRO A 13 19.01 1.09 2.80
CA PRO A 13 18.82 2.19 3.75
C PRO A 13 17.67 1.94 4.74
N LEU A 14 16.65 1.16 4.34
CA LEU A 14 15.53 0.78 5.22
C LEU A 14 15.96 -0.17 6.35
N LEU A 15 17.02 -0.97 6.16
CA LEU A 15 17.58 -1.83 7.21
C LEU A 15 18.45 -1.05 8.20
N ASP A 16 18.81 0.19 7.90
CA ASP A 16 19.50 1.09 8.82
C ASP A 16 18.53 1.83 9.75
N ASP A 17 17.22 1.79 9.47
CA ASP A 17 16.19 2.31 10.36
C ASP A 17 16.07 1.40 11.60
N PRO A 18 16.28 1.92 12.83
CA PRO A 18 16.15 1.15 14.07
C PRO A 18 14.77 0.50 14.25
N PHE A 19 13.72 1.11 13.67
CA PHE A 19 12.37 0.61 13.67
C PHE A 19 12.23 -0.62 12.76
N PHE A 20 12.76 -0.56 11.54
CA PHE A 20 12.73 -1.66 10.58
C PHE A 20 13.57 -2.86 11.08
N ARG A 21 14.74 -2.61 11.67
CA ARG A 21 15.60 -3.65 12.28
C ARG A 21 14.89 -4.41 13.40
N ARG A 22 14.17 -3.70 14.25
CA ARG A 22 13.44 -4.29 15.38
C ARG A 22 12.17 -5.03 14.91
N PHE A 23 11.61 -4.59 13.79
CA PHE A 23 10.42 -5.16 13.18
C PHE A 23 10.66 -6.50 12.50
N PHE A 24 11.83 -6.66 11.86
CA PHE A 24 12.22 -7.86 11.13
C PHE A 24 13.20 -8.75 11.90
N ASP A 25 13.38 -8.52 13.22
CA ASP A 25 14.29 -9.27 14.09
C ASP A 25 15.72 -9.39 13.51
N VAL A 26 16.23 -8.29 12.93
CA VAL A 26 17.59 -8.21 12.40
C VAL A 26 18.54 -8.02 13.57
N PRO A 27 19.36 -9.01 13.96
CA PRO A 27 20.27 -8.89 15.08
C PRO A 27 21.30 -7.79 14.84
N PRO A 28 21.78 -7.10 15.91
CA PRO A 28 22.88 -6.16 15.77
C PRO A 28 24.12 -6.86 15.24
N GLU A 29 24.79 -6.26 14.24
CA GLU A 29 26.03 -6.76 13.70
C GLU A 29 27.10 -6.90 14.78
N GLN A 30 27.29 -8.09 15.33
CA GLN A 30 28.53 -8.46 15.98
C GLN A 30 29.41 -9.14 14.93
N GLY A 31 30.51 -8.47 14.59
CA GLY A 31 31.47 -8.94 13.62
C GLY A 31 31.96 -10.34 13.93
N GLN A 32 31.65 -11.28 13.04
CA GLN A 32 32.47 -12.47 12.82
C GLN A 32 32.26 -12.96 11.39
N GLN A 33 33.35 -13.04 10.68
CA GLN A 33 33.51 -13.61 9.35
C GLN A 33 33.03 -15.05 9.33
N GLY A 34 32.10 -15.34 8.45
CA GLY A 34 31.62 -16.67 8.11
C GLY A 34 30.45 -16.52 7.17
N GLU A 35 30.68 -16.68 5.85
CA GLU A 35 29.62 -16.78 4.83
C GLU A 35 28.72 -17.99 5.14
N ARG A 36 27.76 -17.78 6.01
CA ARG A 36 26.57 -18.63 6.08
C ARG A 36 25.42 -17.78 5.54
N GLU A 37 24.89 -18.20 4.37
CA GLU A 37 23.61 -17.70 3.87
C GLU A 37 22.55 -17.84 4.98
N ARG A 38 22.32 -16.77 5.73
CA ARG A 38 21.20 -16.72 6.66
C ARG A 38 19.95 -16.50 5.81
N GLN A 39 19.12 -17.51 5.67
CA GLN A 39 17.78 -17.36 5.13
C GLN A 39 16.95 -16.59 6.16
N VAL A 40 16.76 -15.31 5.93
CA VAL A 40 15.83 -14.52 6.70
C VAL A 40 14.43 -14.77 6.12
N GLN A 41 13.55 -15.37 6.91
CA GLN A 41 12.14 -15.51 6.55
C GLN A 41 11.42 -14.25 6.96
N SER A 42 10.95 -13.47 6.01
CA SER A 42 10.01 -12.37 6.24
C SER A 42 8.58 -12.86 6.00
N ALA A 43 7.67 -12.47 6.87
CA ALA A 43 6.27 -12.85 6.79
C ALA A 43 5.40 -11.63 6.53
N GLY A 44 4.44 -11.77 5.64
CA GLY A 44 3.41 -10.78 5.37
C GLY A 44 2.10 -11.46 4.98
N SER A 45 1.13 -10.67 4.60
CA SER A 45 -0.18 -11.14 4.18
C SER A 45 -0.42 -10.85 2.70
N GLY A 46 -1.44 -11.47 2.14
CA GLY A 46 -1.90 -11.22 0.78
C GLY A 46 -3.37 -11.54 0.62
N VAL A 47 -4.01 -10.95 -0.37
CA VAL A 47 -5.43 -11.08 -0.64
C VAL A 47 -5.64 -11.65 -2.02
N ILE A 48 -6.37 -12.76 -2.14
CA ILE A 48 -6.76 -13.35 -3.42
C ILE A 48 -7.88 -12.48 -4.00
N VAL A 49 -7.59 -11.81 -5.11
CA VAL A 49 -8.52 -10.88 -5.78
C VAL A 49 -9.07 -11.42 -7.11
N ASP A 50 -8.44 -12.45 -7.67
CA ASP A 50 -8.93 -13.16 -8.87
C ASP A 50 -8.56 -14.64 -8.72
N ALA A 51 -9.54 -15.45 -8.30
CA ALA A 51 -9.34 -16.88 -8.08
C ALA A 51 -9.15 -17.66 -9.38
N ALA A 52 -9.77 -17.21 -10.46
CA ALA A 52 -9.70 -17.89 -11.77
C ALA A 52 -8.31 -17.75 -12.40
N LYS A 53 -7.65 -16.61 -12.17
CA LYS A 53 -6.29 -16.33 -12.68
C LYS A 53 -5.20 -16.57 -11.64
N GLY A 54 -5.58 -16.76 -10.37
CA GLY A 54 -4.64 -16.94 -9.27
C GLY A 54 -3.91 -15.66 -8.87
N TYR A 55 -4.54 -14.48 -9.01
CA TYR A 55 -3.90 -13.22 -8.61
C TYR A 55 -4.11 -12.92 -7.13
N ILE A 56 -2.99 -12.58 -6.49
CA ILE A 56 -2.91 -12.15 -5.10
C ILE A 56 -2.34 -10.73 -5.08
N VAL A 57 -2.99 -9.82 -4.37
CA VAL A 57 -2.46 -8.49 -4.06
C VAL A 57 -1.80 -8.52 -2.70
N THR A 58 -0.65 -7.87 -2.59
CA THR A 58 0.10 -7.66 -1.36
C THR A 58 0.84 -6.33 -1.42
N ASN A 59 1.62 -5.98 -0.40
CA ASN A 59 2.50 -4.80 -0.46
C ASN A 59 3.82 -5.10 -1.18
N ALA A 60 4.38 -4.07 -1.83
CA ALA A 60 5.67 -4.18 -2.50
C ALA A 60 6.80 -4.45 -1.50
N HIS A 61 6.79 -3.79 -0.33
CA HIS A 61 7.78 -4.01 0.72
C HIS A 61 7.75 -5.43 1.30
N VAL A 62 6.60 -6.11 1.30
CA VAL A 62 6.47 -7.51 1.78
C VAL A 62 7.29 -8.47 0.94
N ILE A 63 7.42 -8.20 -0.36
CA ILE A 63 8.14 -9.07 -1.30
C ILE A 63 9.50 -8.50 -1.71
N GLU A 64 9.93 -7.42 -1.09
CA GLU A 64 11.20 -6.78 -1.40
C GLU A 64 12.36 -7.74 -1.12
N ASN A 65 13.29 -7.82 -2.07
CA ASN A 65 14.46 -8.72 -2.01
C ASN A 65 14.14 -10.21 -1.85
N ALA A 66 12.89 -10.64 -2.04
CA ALA A 66 12.51 -12.04 -1.98
C ALA A 66 13.14 -12.84 -3.11
N SER A 67 13.87 -13.91 -2.79
CA SER A 67 14.36 -14.87 -3.77
C SER A 67 13.33 -15.96 -4.11
N GLU A 68 12.41 -16.23 -3.19
CA GLU A 68 11.32 -17.19 -3.36
C GLU A 68 10.12 -16.74 -2.50
N ILE A 69 8.93 -16.87 -3.06
CA ILE A 69 7.68 -16.49 -2.38
C ILE A 69 6.76 -17.68 -2.33
N THR A 70 6.28 -18.00 -1.14
CA THR A 70 5.27 -19.04 -0.91
C THR A 70 4.03 -18.42 -0.29
N ALA A 71 2.86 -18.69 -0.87
CA ALA A 71 1.58 -18.31 -0.31
C ALA A 71 0.96 -19.49 0.42
N THR A 72 0.89 -19.43 1.74
CA THR A 72 0.19 -20.41 2.57
C THR A 72 -1.26 -19.99 2.72
N LEU A 73 -2.18 -20.83 2.26
CA LEU A 73 -3.61 -20.60 2.36
C LEU A 73 -4.15 -20.94 3.76
N MET A 74 -5.40 -20.55 4.03
CA MET A 74 -6.07 -20.81 5.30
C MET A 74 -6.26 -22.33 5.57
N ASP A 75 -6.39 -23.10 4.50
CA ASP A 75 -6.51 -24.58 4.57
C ASP A 75 -5.17 -25.32 4.71
N GLY A 76 -4.06 -24.57 4.84
CA GLY A 76 -2.71 -25.11 5.04
C GLY A 76 -1.98 -25.45 3.75
N ARG A 77 -2.57 -25.22 2.57
CA ARG A 77 -1.87 -25.45 1.29
C ARG A 77 -0.81 -24.38 1.05
N ASP A 78 0.36 -24.82 0.64
CA ASP A 78 1.46 -23.97 0.20
C ASP A 78 1.49 -23.87 -1.32
N LEU A 79 1.39 -22.68 -1.84
CA LEU A 79 1.44 -22.38 -3.26
C LEU A 79 2.66 -21.53 -3.58
N LYS A 80 3.48 -21.99 -4.53
CA LYS A 80 4.57 -21.17 -5.06
C LYS A 80 3.99 -19.99 -5.80
N ALA A 81 4.45 -18.79 -5.46
CA ALA A 81 3.98 -17.53 -6.04
C ALA A 81 5.07 -16.92 -6.93
N GLU A 82 4.65 -16.37 -8.07
CA GLU A 82 5.49 -15.63 -8.99
C GLU A 82 5.11 -14.15 -8.96
N VAL A 83 6.10 -13.27 -9.02
CA VAL A 83 5.85 -11.81 -9.06
C VAL A 83 5.40 -11.43 -10.47
N VAL A 84 4.17 -10.94 -10.61
CA VAL A 84 3.64 -10.36 -11.86
C VAL A 84 4.21 -8.97 -12.08
N GLY A 85 4.27 -8.18 -11.01
CA GLY A 85 4.84 -6.85 -10.98
C GLY A 85 4.69 -6.21 -9.61
N ARG A 86 5.45 -5.15 -9.39
CA ARG A 86 5.39 -4.36 -8.16
C ARG A 86 5.50 -2.87 -8.47
N ASP A 87 4.90 -2.06 -7.63
CA ASP A 87 4.99 -0.61 -7.66
C ASP A 87 5.35 -0.09 -6.27
N GLU A 88 6.60 0.31 -6.12
CA GLU A 88 7.15 0.78 -4.84
C GLU A 88 6.50 2.10 -4.39
N ARG A 89 6.06 2.94 -5.34
CA ARG A 89 5.49 4.25 -5.03
C ARG A 89 4.10 4.18 -4.39
N THR A 90 3.31 3.15 -4.72
CA THR A 90 2.01 2.91 -4.07
C THR A 90 2.07 1.77 -3.08
N ASP A 91 3.25 1.15 -2.93
CA ASP A 91 3.47 -0.02 -2.08
C ASP A 91 2.54 -1.19 -2.42
N VAL A 92 2.25 -1.41 -3.71
CA VAL A 92 1.39 -2.51 -4.19
C VAL A 92 2.20 -3.49 -5.03
N ALA A 93 2.02 -4.77 -4.79
CA ALA A 93 2.56 -5.85 -5.61
C ALA A 93 1.47 -6.85 -5.99
N VAL A 94 1.64 -7.48 -7.14
CA VAL A 94 0.77 -8.54 -7.63
C VAL A 94 1.58 -9.81 -7.77
N LEU A 95 1.07 -10.87 -7.17
CA LEU A 95 1.61 -12.21 -7.27
C LEU A 95 0.65 -13.07 -8.08
N LYS A 96 1.20 -14.14 -8.67
CA LYS A 96 0.43 -15.17 -9.36
C LYS A 96 0.76 -16.53 -8.76
N VAL A 97 -0.26 -17.27 -8.41
CA VAL A 97 -0.18 -18.67 -8.01
C VAL A 97 -0.95 -19.54 -8.99
N LYS A 98 -0.71 -20.86 -8.96
CA LYS A 98 -1.53 -21.80 -9.72
C LYS A 98 -2.97 -21.73 -9.19
N PRO A 99 -3.97 -21.48 -10.05
CA PRO A 99 -5.38 -21.42 -9.62
C PRO A 99 -5.87 -22.85 -9.34
N ASP A 100 -5.98 -23.19 -8.08
CA ASP A 100 -6.48 -24.48 -7.62
C ASP A 100 -7.39 -24.28 -6.42
N SER A 101 -8.69 -24.38 -6.64
CA SER A 101 -9.72 -24.25 -5.60
C SER A 101 -9.53 -23.00 -4.72
N LEU A 102 -9.25 -21.87 -5.36
CA LEU A 102 -9.07 -20.59 -4.68
C LEU A 102 -10.42 -19.90 -4.46
N THR A 103 -10.52 -19.16 -3.36
CA THR A 103 -11.65 -18.27 -3.08
C THR A 103 -11.16 -16.83 -3.13
N GLN A 104 -11.80 -15.98 -3.95
CA GLN A 104 -11.49 -14.57 -4.01
C GLN A 104 -12.42 -13.74 -3.13
N ILE A 105 -11.92 -12.60 -2.69
CA ILE A 105 -12.73 -11.60 -2.02
C ILE A 105 -13.48 -10.73 -3.03
N ALA A 106 -14.68 -10.26 -2.66
CA ALA A 106 -15.38 -9.24 -3.43
C ALA A 106 -14.68 -7.89 -3.25
N LEU A 107 -14.50 -7.15 -4.34
CA LEU A 107 -13.96 -5.78 -4.29
C LEU A 107 -15.08 -4.80 -3.94
N GLY A 108 -14.88 -4.02 -2.88
CA GLY A 108 -15.72 -2.89 -2.53
C GLY A 108 -15.28 -1.61 -3.22
N ASP A 109 -16.07 -0.56 -3.08
CA ASP A 109 -15.75 0.77 -3.57
C ASP A 109 -15.22 1.64 -2.43
N SER A 110 -13.89 1.81 -2.37
CA SER A 110 -13.25 2.60 -1.33
C SER A 110 -13.53 4.11 -1.41
N ALA A 111 -14.03 4.61 -2.56
CA ALA A 111 -14.42 6.01 -2.70
C ALA A 111 -15.74 6.35 -1.98
N ARG A 112 -16.49 5.32 -1.54
CA ARG A 112 -17.75 5.48 -0.80
C ARG A 112 -17.58 5.35 0.71
N LEU A 113 -16.35 5.15 1.19
CA LEU A 113 -16.08 5.11 2.62
C LEU A 113 -16.27 6.47 3.26
N GLU A 114 -16.83 6.46 4.46
CA GLU A 114 -16.97 7.64 5.30
C GLU A 114 -16.26 7.42 6.63
N VAL A 115 -15.82 8.51 7.26
CA VAL A 115 -15.23 8.45 8.60
C VAL A 115 -16.32 7.97 9.57
N GLY A 116 -15.99 6.95 10.36
CA GLY A 116 -16.92 6.26 11.25
C GLY A 116 -17.43 4.92 10.71
N ASP A 117 -17.20 4.59 9.43
CA ASP A 117 -17.54 3.27 8.89
C ASP A 117 -16.78 2.16 9.60
N TYR A 118 -17.50 1.09 9.98
CA TYR A 118 -16.87 -0.09 10.56
C TYR A 118 -16.05 -0.85 9.55
N VAL A 119 -14.83 -1.21 9.97
CA VAL A 119 -13.90 -1.99 9.16
C VAL A 119 -13.26 -3.11 9.99
N VAL A 120 -12.86 -4.16 9.29
CA VAL A 120 -12.17 -5.32 9.87
C VAL A 120 -10.85 -5.49 9.14
N ALA A 121 -9.75 -5.49 9.87
CA ALA A 121 -8.43 -5.78 9.34
C ALA A 121 -8.11 -7.27 9.52
N ILE A 122 -7.71 -7.92 8.43
CA ILE A 122 -7.39 -9.35 8.37
C ILE A 122 -5.96 -9.49 7.90
N GLY A 123 -5.18 -10.31 8.60
CA GLY A 123 -3.81 -10.60 8.24
C GLY A 123 -3.25 -11.76 9.04
N ASN A 124 -1.94 -11.95 8.95
CA ASN A 124 -1.24 -13.00 9.71
C ASN A 124 -0.03 -12.41 10.45
N PRO A 125 -0.28 -11.62 11.52
CA PRO A 125 0.78 -11.01 12.28
C PRO A 125 1.61 -12.10 12.96
N PHE A 126 2.94 -11.93 12.94
CA PHE A 126 3.90 -12.82 13.61
C PHE A 126 3.83 -14.30 13.21
N GLY A 127 3.14 -14.65 12.12
CA GLY A 127 2.97 -16.05 11.73
C GLY A 127 2.08 -16.89 12.66
N LEU A 128 1.29 -16.26 13.54
CA LEU A 128 0.45 -16.91 14.56
C LEU A 128 -0.86 -17.47 14.03
N GLN A 129 -1.05 -17.56 12.71
CA GLN A 129 -2.31 -17.82 11.99
C GLN A 129 -3.13 -16.54 11.78
N HIS A 130 -4.21 -16.68 10.98
CA HIS A 130 -5.03 -15.55 10.59
C HIS A 130 -5.58 -14.80 11.80
N THR A 131 -5.27 -13.53 11.87
CA THR A 131 -5.72 -12.63 12.93
C THR A 131 -6.71 -11.64 12.34
N VAL A 132 -7.78 -11.42 13.06
CA VAL A 132 -8.86 -10.51 12.72
C VAL A 132 -8.95 -9.45 13.81
N THR A 133 -8.87 -8.18 13.44
CA THR A 133 -9.09 -7.04 14.32
C THR A 133 -10.16 -6.15 13.73
N GLN A 134 -10.89 -5.41 14.58
CA GLN A 134 -11.94 -4.49 14.13
C GLN A 134 -11.67 -3.07 14.59
N GLY A 135 -12.23 -2.14 13.89
CA GLY A 135 -12.19 -0.71 14.18
C GLY A 135 -13.10 0.07 13.23
N ILE A 136 -12.79 1.34 13.07
CA ILE A 136 -13.50 2.23 12.17
C ILE A 136 -12.53 2.91 11.20
N VAL A 137 -13.06 3.51 10.15
CA VAL A 137 -12.36 4.50 9.35
C VAL A 137 -12.19 5.76 10.21
N SER A 138 -10.96 6.04 10.64
CA SER A 138 -10.62 7.21 11.47
C SER A 138 -10.30 8.45 10.64
N GLY A 139 -10.01 8.27 9.35
CA GLY A 139 -9.73 9.35 8.40
C GLY A 139 -9.52 8.82 7.00
N LEU A 140 -9.66 9.72 6.03
CA LEU A 140 -9.49 9.44 4.60
C LEU A 140 -8.44 10.38 4.02
N SER A 141 -7.90 10.01 2.84
CA SER A 141 -6.94 10.81 2.07
C SER A 141 -5.73 11.26 2.89
N ARG A 142 -5.20 10.36 3.73
CA ARG A 142 -3.99 10.63 4.50
C ARG A 142 -2.77 10.53 3.60
N SER A 143 -1.90 11.54 3.71
CA SER A 143 -0.65 11.66 2.95
C SER A 143 0.46 12.27 3.81
N GLY A 144 1.71 12.22 3.31
CA GLY A 144 2.89 12.71 4.04
C GLY A 144 3.36 11.74 5.12
N ILE A 145 3.06 10.45 4.96
CA ILE A 145 3.44 9.34 5.85
C ILE A 145 4.71 8.67 5.33
N THR A 146 4.80 8.49 4.01
CA THR A 146 5.95 7.94 3.28
C THR A 146 6.33 8.88 2.13
N ASP A 147 7.33 8.51 1.34
CA ASP A 147 7.74 9.26 0.13
C ASP A 147 6.98 8.81 -1.15
N GLY A 148 5.89 8.06 -0.98
CA GLY A 148 5.13 7.45 -2.07
C GLY A 148 3.98 8.28 -2.63
N TYR A 149 3.16 7.60 -3.45
CA TYR A 149 1.84 8.12 -3.85
C TYR A 149 0.83 7.65 -2.82
N GLU A 150 0.43 8.56 -1.97
CA GLU A 150 -0.38 8.29 -0.80
C GLU A 150 -1.80 8.85 -0.93
N ASP A 151 -2.76 8.06 -0.52
CA ASP A 151 -4.16 8.40 -0.32
C ASP A 151 -4.74 7.43 0.72
N PHE A 152 -4.05 7.30 1.87
CA PHE A 152 -4.35 6.23 2.81
C PHE A 152 -5.70 6.39 3.51
N ILE A 153 -6.35 5.26 3.75
CA ILE A 153 -7.42 5.10 4.73
C ILE A 153 -6.74 4.94 6.09
N GLN A 154 -7.07 5.81 7.05
CA GLN A 154 -6.66 5.67 8.44
C GLN A 154 -7.70 4.87 9.20
N THR A 155 -7.27 3.92 10.04
CA THR A 155 -8.14 3.11 10.91
C THR A 155 -7.51 2.91 12.29
N ASP A 156 -8.35 2.70 13.30
CA ASP A 156 -7.94 2.28 14.63
C ASP A 156 -8.00 0.76 14.82
N ALA A 157 -8.48 0.02 13.81
CA ALA A 157 -8.31 -1.44 13.77
C ALA A 157 -6.83 -1.79 13.95
N SER A 158 -6.52 -2.72 14.86
CA SER A 158 -5.15 -3.04 15.21
C SER A 158 -4.40 -3.68 14.04
N ILE A 159 -3.51 -2.90 13.41
CA ILE A 159 -2.56 -3.36 12.39
C ILE A 159 -1.21 -3.53 13.07
N ASN A 160 -0.60 -4.69 12.91
CA ASN A 160 0.69 -5.04 13.47
C ASN A 160 1.56 -5.71 12.38
N PRO A 161 2.87 -5.90 12.65
CA PRO A 161 3.79 -6.62 11.77
C PRO A 161 3.22 -7.95 11.28
N GLY A 162 3.22 -8.15 9.96
CA GLY A 162 2.63 -9.31 9.29
C GLY A 162 1.20 -9.10 8.77
N ASN A 163 0.47 -8.07 9.23
CA ASN A 163 -0.79 -7.66 8.60
C ASN A 163 -0.59 -6.93 7.27
N SER A 164 0.60 -6.40 7.00
CA SER A 164 0.93 -5.76 5.73
C SER A 164 0.62 -6.66 4.55
N GLY A 165 -0.08 -6.13 3.55
CA GLY A 165 -0.60 -6.87 2.39
C GLY A 165 -1.93 -7.58 2.64
N GLY A 166 -2.41 -7.63 3.88
CA GLY A 166 -3.70 -8.20 4.24
C GLY A 166 -4.89 -7.29 3.92
N ALA A 167 -6.09 -7.81 4.13
CA ALA A 167 -7.33 -7.13 3.78
C ALA A 167 -7.80 -6.16 4.86
N LEU A 168 -8.28 -4.99 4.46
CA LEU A 168 -9.23 -4.19 5.21
C LEU A 168 -10.60 -4.36 4.54
N VAL A 169 -11.58 -4.85 5.29
CA VAL A 169 -12.91 -5.18 4.74
C VAL A 169 -14.01 -4.40 5.46
N ASN A 170 -15.10 -4.13 4.76
CA ASN A 170 -16.31 -3.57 5.35
C ASN A 170 -17.21 -4.68 5.95
N LEU A 171 -18.32 -4.29 6.57
CA LEU A 171 -19.26 -5.25 7.17
C LEU A 171 -20.02 -6.12 6.14
N ARG A 172 -19.90 -5.84 4.84
CA ARG A 172 -20.42 -6.71 3.77
C ARG A 172 -19.40 -7.77 3.32
N GLY A 173 -18.20 -7.78 3.94
CA GLY A 173 -17.12 -8.68 3.55
C GLY A 173 -16.42 -8.26 2.24
N GLU A 174 -16.58 -7.00 1.82
CA GLU A 174 -15.95 -6.47 0.62
C GLU A 174 -14.60 -5.83 0.97
N LEU A 175 -13.60 -6.04 0.12
CA LEU A 175 -12.28 -5.42 0.24
C LEU A 175 -12.37 -3.92 0.00
N VAL A 176 -12.05 -3.11 1.00
CA VAL A 176 -12.02 -1.64 0.90
C VAL A 176 -10.62 -1.07 1.00
N GLY A 177 -9.65 -1.87 1.48
CA GLY A 177 -8.25 -1.46 1.53
C GLY A 177 -7.28 -2.63 1.68
N ILE A 178 -5.99 -2.34 1.46
CA ILE A 178 -4.87 -3.25 1.71
C ILE A 178 -4.08 -2.66 2.89
N ASN A 179 -4.01 -3.39 4.00
CA ASN A 179 -3.25 -2.97 5.18
C ASN A 179 -1.78 -2.77 4.79
N THR A 180 -1.15 -1.66 5.19
CA THR A 180 0.23 -1.37 4.78
C THR A 180 1.14 -0.94 5.93
N ALA A 181 0.76 0.07 6.69
CA ALA A 181 1.65 0.72 7.63
C ALA A 181 0.95 1.07 8.95
N ILE A 182 1.76 1.33 9.98
CA ILE A 182 1.31 1.93 11.24
C ILE A 182 2.18 3.16 11.54
N LEU A 183 1.60 4.17 12.17
CA LEU A 183 2.37 5.22 12.82
C LEU A 183 2.69 4.76 14.24
N SER A 184 3.95 4.48 14.52
CA SER A 184 4.35 3.98 15.83
C SER A 184 5.79 4.33 16.18
N ARG A 185 6.03 4.79 17.40
CA ARG A 185 7.40 5.02 17.93
C ARG A 185 8.00 3.77 18.57
N SER A 186 7.17 2.82 18.94
CA SER A 186 7.57 1.61 19.69
C SER A 186 7.47 0.31 18.89
N GLY A 187 7.03 0.37 17.64
CA GLY A 187 6.85 -0.80 16.77
C GLY A 187 5.51 -1.55 16.93
N GLY A 188 4.69 -1.18 17.93
CA GLY A 188 3.35 -1.74 18.10
C GLY A 188 2.24 -0.75 17.70
N ASN A 189 1.04 -1.25 17.46
CA ASN A 189 -0.13 -0.44 17.17
C ASN A 189 -0.47 0.48 18.35
N ILE A 190 -0.72 1.76 18.07
CA ILE A 190 -1.16 2.78 19.02
C ILE A 190 -2.54 3.35 18.66
N GLY A 191 -3.33 2.63 17.85
CA GLY A 191 -4.63 3.10 17.35
C GLY A 191 -4.53 3.90 16.06
N ILE A 192 -3.38 3.87 15.36
CA ILE A 192 -3.19 4.56 14.08
C ILE A 192 -2.58 3.58 13.08
N GLY A 193 -3.44 3.00 12.27
CA GLY A 193 -3.10 2.14 11.16
C GLY A 193 -3.50 2.76 9.82
N PHE A 194 -2.85 2.33 8.75
CA PHE A 194 -3.08 2.82 7.39
C PHE A 194 -3.31 1.66 6.42
N ALA A 195 -4.22 1.89 5.48
CA ALA A 195 -4.48 0.97 4.38
C ALA A 195 -4.52 1.72 3.05
N ILE A 196 -4.01 1.09 2.01
CA ILE A 196 -4.11 1.55 0.61
C ILE A 196 -5.55 1.33 0.15
N PRO A 197 -6.25 2.34 -0.40
CA PRO A 197 -7.62 2.17 -0.89
C PRO A 197 -7.74 1.06 -1.94
N ALA A 198 -8.79 0.25 -1.86
CA ALA A 198 -9.01 -0.86 -2.79
C ALA A 198 -9.11 -0.40 -4.26
N ASN A 199 -9.69 0.77 -4.53
CA ASN A 199 -9.75 1.34 -5.87
C ASN A 199 -8.35 1.66 -6.42
N MET A 200 -7.45 2.21 -5.57
CA MET A 200 -6.05 2.44 -5.94
C MET A 200 -5.33 1.13 -6.21
N ALA A 201 -5.44 0.16 -5.30
CA ALA A 201 -4.80 -1.15 -5.45
C ALA A 201 -5.28 -1.87 -6.72
N LYS A 202 -6.57 -1.80 -7.05
CA LYS A 202 -7.15 -2.33 -8.28
C LYS A 202 -6.54 -1.69 -9.53
N ASN A 203 -6.50 -0.36 -9.59
CA ASN A 203 -5.94 0.37 -10.74
C ASN A 203 -4.46 0.04 -10.95
N VAL A 204 -3.69 -0.08 -9.88
CA VAL A 204 -2.28 -0.48 -9.92
C VAL A 204 -2.16 -1.93 -10.41
N MET A 205 -2.94 -2.85 -9.84
CA MET A 205 -2.96 -4.25 -10.25
C MET A 205 -3.26 -4.42 -11.74
N GLU A 206 -4.29 -3.73 -12.27
CA GLU A 206 -4.64 -3.81 -13.69
C GLU A 206 -3.47 -3.39 -14.59
N GLN A 207 -2.73 -2.35 -14.21
CA GLN A 207 -1.55 -1.91 -14.96
C GLN A 207 -0.38 -2.90 -14.84
N LEU A 208 -0.11 -3.42 -13.63
CA LEU A 208 0.94 -4.42 -13.41
C LEU A 208 0.66 -5.69 -14.21
N VAL A 209 -0.57 -6.18 -14.22
CA VAL A 209 -0.97 -7.37 -14.99
C VAL A 209 -0.84 -7.11 -16.49
N LYS A 210 -1.20 -5.91 -16.98
CA LYS A 210 -1.21 -5.60 -18.41
C LYS A 210 0.17 -5.23 -18.97
N TYR A 211 0.99 -4.54 -18.18
CA TYR A 211 2.22 -3.92 -18.67
C TYR A 211 3.48 -4.34 -17.89
N GLY A 212 3.32 -5.09 -16.78
CA GLY A 212 4.42 -5.41 -15.86
C GLY A 212 4.91 -4.21 -15.01
N ALA A 213 4.39 -3.02 -15.26
CA ALA A 213 4.76 -1.79 -14.58
C ALA A 213 3.62 -0.76 -14.59
N VAL A 214 3.61 0.15 -13.63
CA VAL A 214 2.67 1.27 -13.59
C VAL A 214 3.18 2.41 -14.47
N LYS A 215 2.38 2.80 -15.46
CA LYS A 215 2.67 3.92 -16.35
C LYS A 215 2.11 5.19 -15.75
N ARG A 216 2.99 6.16 -15.48
CA ARG A 216 2.62 7.47 -14.96
C ARG A 216 2.91 8.56 -15.96
N GLY A 217 1.94 9.44 -16.16
CA GLY A 217 2.12 10.68 -16.91
C GLY A 217 2.65 11.79 -16.00
N LEU A 218 3.43 12.71 -16.56
CA LEU A 218 3.85 13.94 -15.89
C LEU A 218 3.02 15.11 -16.45
N LEU A 219 2.21 15.74 -15.59
CA LEU A 219 1.44 16.93 -16.00
C LEU A 219 2.33 18.17 -16.14
N GLY A 220 3.54 18.16 -15.59
CA GLY A 220 4.45 19.30 -15.64
C GLY A 220 3.94 20.53 -14.88
N VAL A 221 3.17 20.33 -13.83
CA VAL A 221 2.64 21.38 -12.97
C VAL A 221 3.17 21.27 -11.55
N SER A 222 3.35 22.40 -10.89
CA SER A 222 3.59 22.46 -9.44
C SER A 222 2.28 22.83 -8.76
N VAL A 223 1.84 22.01 -7.81
CA VAL A 223 0.59 22.23 -7.08
C VAL A 223 0.86 22.43 -5.60
N TYR A 224 0.02 23.25 -4.97
CA TYR A 224 -0.01 23.48 -3.54
C TYR A 224 -1.40 23.23 -3.00
N THR A 225 -1.48 22.75 -1.78
CA THR A 225 -2.75 22.65 -1.06
C THR A 225 -3.29 24.05 -0.79
N VAL A 226 -4.58 24.25 -1.03
CA VAL A 226 -5.25 25.51 -0.71
C VAL A 226 -5.47 25.56 0.80
N THR A 227 -4.65 26.36 1.50
CA THR A 227 -4.83 26.63 2.92
C THR A 227 -5.89 27.71 3.14
N PRO A 228 -6.46 27.88 4.36
CA PRO A 228 -7.40 28.97 4.66
C PRO A 228 -6.84 30.34 4.29
N ASP A 229 -5.57 30.61 4.55
CA ASP A 229 -4.89 31.88 4.23
C ASP A 229 -4.81 32.09 2.71
N ILE A 230 -4.50 31.04 1.95
CA ILE A 230 -4.48 31.09 0.48
C ILE A 230 -5.90 31.31 -0.05
N ALA A 231 -6.90 30.61 0.48
CA ALA A 231 -8.30 30.79 0.09
C ALA A 231 -8.76 32.23 0.32
N GLN A 232 -8.45 32.79 1.47
CA GLN A 232 -8.77 34.17 1.82
C GLN A 232 -8.08 35.19 0.87
N SER A 233 -6.78 34.99 0.63
CA SER A 233 -5.99 35.91 -0.24
C SER A 233 -6.47 35.88 -1.69
N LEU A 234 -6.95 34.73 -2.18
CA LEU A 234 -7.46 34.57 -3.54
C LEU A 234 -8.96 34.74 -3.67
N GLY A 235 -9.68 35.06 -2.58
CA GLY A 235 -11.12 35.25 -2.57
C GLY A 235 -11.89 33.94 -2.91
N LEU A 236 -11.37 32.79 -2.57
CA LEU A 236 -12.02 31.49 -2.77
C LEU A 236 -13.10 31.29 -1.69
N LYS A 237 -14.16 30.55 -2.03
CA LYS A 237 -15.25 30.24 -1.11
C LYS A 237 -14.91 29.21 -0.06
N ASP A 238 -13.99 28.30 -0.40
CA ASP A 238 -13.55 27.19 0.46
C ASP A 238 -12.11 26.77 0.10
N THR A 239 -11.61 25.75 0.77
CA THR A 239 -10.26 25.20 0.56
C THR A 239 -10.22 23.98 -0.36
N ASN A 240 -11.36 23.63 -1.00
CA ASN A 240 -11.44 22.47 -1.87
C ASN A 240 -10.74 22.77 -3.20
N GLY A 241 -9.66 22.02 -3.47
CA GLY A 241 -8.92 22.14 -4.72
C GLY A 241 -7.41 22.18 -4.52
N ALA A 242 -6.71 22.42 -5.61
CA ALA A 242 -5.26 22.55 -5.64
C ALA A 242 -4.87 23.83 -6.38
N LEU A 243 -3.97 24.62 -5.79
CA LEU A 243 -3.41 25.79 -6.43
C LEU A 243 -2.28 25.38 -7.38
N VAL A 244 -2.43 25.63 -8.68
CA VAL A 244 -1.38 25.47 -9.66
C VAL A 244 -0.51 26.72 -9.66
N SER A 245 0.72 26.61 -9.18
CA SER A 245 1.63 27.74 -9.06
C SER A 245 2.60 27.88 -10.23
N GLN A 246 2.90 26.80 -10.93
CA GLN A 246 3.86 26.77 -12.02
C GLN A 246 3.48 25.74 -13.08
N LEU A 247 3.52 26.15 -14.32
CA LEU A 247 3.40 25.28 -15.49
C LEU A 247 4.79 25.11 -16.12
N ARG A 248 5.27 23.87 -16.23
CA ARG A 248 6.46 23.58 -17.05
C ARG A 248 5.99 23.38 -18.49
N PRO A 249 6.47 24.12 -19.47
CA PRO A 249 6.11 23.91 -20.86
C PRO A 249 6.61 22.52 -21.29
N SER A 250 5.71 21.54 -21.35
CA SER A 250 5.96 20.23 -21.92
C SER A 250 5.05 20.08 -23.15
N ARG A 251 5.55 19.42 -24.21
CA ARG A 251 4.80 19.18 -25.46
C ARG A 251 3.52 18.34 -25.28
N VAL A 252 3.22 17.88 -24.07
CA VAL A 252 2.09 17.00 -23.75
C VAL A 252 0.84 17.78 -23.32
N LEU A 253 0.96 19.06 -22.95
CA LEU A 253 -0.16 19.88 -22.45
C LEU A 253 -1.12 20.40 -23.53
N LEU A 254 -0.92 20.07 -24.83
CA LEU A 254 -1.77 20.58 -25.93
C LEU A 254 -3.15 19.88 -26.09
N TRP A 255 -3.50 18.92 -25.21
CA TRP A 255 -4.74 18.14 -25.35
C TRP A 255 -5.67 18.12 -24.13
N PHE A 256 -5.43 18.97 -23.12
CA PHE A 256 -6.40 19.14 -22.05
C PHE A 256 -7.17 20.45 -22.25
N GLU A 257 -8.37 20.34 -22.74
CA GLU A 257 -9.36 21.40 -22.56
C GLU A 257 -9.65 21.51 -21.06
N VAL A 258 -9.11 22.56 -20.44
CA VAL A 258 -9.51 22.96 -19.08
C VAL A 258 -10.95 23.45 -19.23
N SER A 259 -11.90 22.71 -18.68
CA SER A 259 -13.30 23.13 -18.64
C SER A 259 -13.39 24.56 -18.08
N PRO A 260 -14.15 25.48 -18.71
CA PRO A 260 -14.17 26.91 -18.36
C PRO A 260 -14.82 27.24 -17.01
N ALA A 261 -15.00 26.24 -16.13
CA ALA A 261 -15.53 26.45 -14.78
C ALA A 261 -14.51 27.02 -13.77
N TRP A 262 -13.23 27.19 -14.16
CA TRP A 262 -12.19 27.72 -13.30
C TRP A 262 -11.72 29.08 -13.84
N PRO A 263 -11.94 30.18 -13.13
CA PRO A 263 -11.45 31.48 -13.58
C PRO A 263 -9.93 31.52 -13.47
N CYS A 264 -9.22 31.28 -14.58
CA CYS A 264 -7.81 31.67 -14.73
C CYS A 264 -7.76 33.20 -14.74
N ARG A 265 -7.36 33.84 -13.66
CA ARG A 265 -6.92 35.24 -13.70
C ARG A 265 -5.43 35.23 -14.02
N SER A 266 -5.09 35.61 -15.25
CA SER A 266 -3.75 36.05 -15.61
C SER A 266 -3.54 37.46 -15.02
N SER A 267 -2.52 37.62 -14.20
CA SER A 267 -1.88 38.91 -13.94
C SER A 267 -0.54 38.92 -14.62
#